data_a8183ef0d24815af55b205b097d514ad
#
_entry.id   a8183ef0d24815af55b205b097d514ad
#
_cell.length_a   1.000
_cell.length_b   1.000
_cell.length_c   1.000
_cell.angle_alpha   90.00
_cell.angle_beta   90.00
_cell.angle_gamma   90.00
#
_symmetry.space_group_name_H-M   'P 1'
#
loop_
_entity.id
_entity.type
_entity.pdbx_description
1 polymer ?
#
loop_
_entity_poly.entity_id
_entity_poly.type
_entity_poly.pdbx_seq_one_letter_code
_entity_poly.pdbx_strand_id
1 'polypeptide(L)'
;MNTLKLSAYGLLWGFPIPIILALLLNRIRKAGIRKKIQLLIYAPNFISVIVLCGMVRMFLSPVGPINQVLGINTNWMTMPEAFRTIYIASGIWQGAGWASIMYTAALSNASKELEEAAIVDGANIFQQIWYVELPAIKNIIVIQFILQAGNIMSIGFEKAYALQTDMNLPASEILSTYVYRI
;
A
#
# COMPACT_ATOMS: atom_id res chain seq x y z
N MET A 1 20.78 -6.06 -7.17
CA MET A 1 19.76 -6.98 -6.62
C MET A 1 18.68 -6.32 -5.75
N ASN A 2 18.94 -5.16 -5.13
CA ASN A 2 17.93 -4.48 -4.28
C ASN A 2 16.70 -4.03 -5.06
N THR A 3 16.84 -3.57 -6.31
CA THR A 3 15.71 -3.20 -7.17
C THR A 3 14.67 -4.32 -7.27
N LEU A 4 15.10 -5.52 -7.66
CA LEU A 4 14.19 -6.67 -7.77
C LEU A 4 13.58 -7.08 -6.43
N LYS A 5 14.37 -7.04 -5.34
CA LYS A 5 13.85 -7.35 -3.99
C LYS A 5 12.78 -6.35 -3.57
N LEU A 6 13.04 -5.05 -3.69
CA LEU A 6 12.06 -4.02 -3.34
C LEU A 6 10.80 -4.11 -4.20
N SER A 7 10.93 -4.37 -5.50
CA SER A 7 9.79 -4.57 -6.39
C SER A 7 8.97 -5.80 -6.01
N ALA A 8 9.62 -6.93 -5.75
CA ALA A 8 8.93 -8.15 -5.36
C ALA A 8 8.17 -7.98 -4.04
N TYR A 9 8.81 -7.37 -3.02
CA TYR A 9 8.13 -7.06 -1.76
C TYR A 9 7.03 -6.02 -1.95
N GLY A 10 7.25 -5.00 -2.80
CA GLY A 10 6.24 -4.01 -3.15
C GLY A 10 5.01 -4.64 -3.80
N LEU A 11 5.21 -5.57 -4.72
CA LEU A 11 4.12 -6.31 -5.35
C LEU A 11 3.42 -7.23 -4.35
N LEU A 12 4.18 -7.99 -3.57
CA LEU A 12 3.63 -8.98 -2.62
C LEU A 12 2.73 -8.33 -1.56
N TRP A 13 3.16 -7.21 -0.99
CA TRP A 13 2.43 -6.52 0.08
C TRP A 13 1.56 -5.37 -0.43
N GLY A 14 2.02 -4.65 -1.44
CA GLY A 14 1.30 -3.49 -1.99
C GLY A 14 0.09 -3.88 -2.85
N PHE A 15 0.12 -5.02 -3.52
CA PHE A 15 -0.99 -5.44 -4.38
C PHE A 15 -2.23 -5.92 -3.62
N PRO A 16 -2.14 -6.77 -2.57
CA PRO A 16 -3.33 -7.24 -1.86
C PRO A 16 -4.02 -6.17 -1.01
N ILE A 17 -3.27 -5.20 -0.45
CA ILE A 17 -3.82 -4.24 0.51
C ILE A 17 -4.92 -3.36 -0.09
N PRO A 18 -4.82 -2.79 -1.31
CA PRO A 18 -5.91 -2.04 -1.94
C PRO A 18 -7.17 -2.88 -2.16
N ILE A 19 -7.02 -4.17 -2.47
CA ILE A 19 -8.15 -5.09 -2.64
C ILE A 19 -8.87 -5.29 -1.31
N ILE A 20 -8.10 -5.56 -0.24
CA ILE A 20 -8.65 -5.72 1.11
C ILE A 20 -9.37 -4.44 1.55
N LEU A 21 -8.77 -3.26 1.31
CA LEU A 21 -9.39 -1.98 1.62
C LEU A 21 -10.71 -1.78 0.87
N ALA A 22 -10.78 -2.13 -0.41
CA ALA A 22 -12.00 -2.02 -1.20
C ALA A 22 -13.11 -2.94 -0.67
N LEU A 23 -12.78 -4.19 -0.35
CA LEU A 23 -13.72 -5.15 0.25
C LEU A 23 -14.23 -4.66 1.61
N LEU A 24 -13.36 -4.15 2.47
CA LEU A 24 -13.75 -3.58 3.76
C LEU A 24 -14.65 -2.35 3.60
N LEU A 25 -14.34 -1.45 2.66
CA LEU A 25 -15.16 -0.28 2.36
C LEU A 25 -16.52 -0.67 1.81
N ASN A 26 -16.63 -1.75 1.03
CA ASN A 26 -17.88 -2.24 0.50
C ASN A 26 -18.85 -2.71 1.60
N ARG A 27 -18.32 -3.21 2.73
CA ARG A 27 -19.11 -3.65 3.89
C ARG A 27 -19.70 -2.51 4.72
N ILE A 28 -19.25 -1.28 4.53
CA ILE A 28 -19.78 -0.12 5.27
C ILE A 28 -21.13 0.30 4.69
N ARG A 29 -22.22 -0.09 5.35
CA ARG A 29 -23.60 0.19 4.91
C ARG A 29 -23.96 1.68 4.95
N LYS A 30 -23.46 2.42 5.97
CA LYS A 30 -23.76 3.86 6.13
C LYS A 30 -22.91 4.68 5.15
N ALA A 31 -23.53 5.20 4.09
CA ALA A 31 -22.86 5.95 3.03
C ALA A 31 -22.03 7.15 3.56
N GLY A 32 -22.54 7.86 4.57
CA GLY A 32 -21.82 8.99 5.18
C GLY A 32 -20.53 8.57 5.89
N ILE A 33 -20.53 7.44 6.58
CA ILE A 33 -19.34 6.89 7.25
C ILE A 33 -18.34 6.42 6.18
N ARG A 34 -18.83 5.69 5.16
CA ARG A 34 -17.97 5.22 4.05
C ARG A 34 -17.25 6.38 3.38
N LYS A 35 -17.94 7.48 3.06
CA LYS A 35 -17.34 8.66 2.45
C LYS A 35 -16.25 9.31 3.33
N LYS A 36 -16.48 9.41 4.65
CA LYS A 36 -15.51 9.96 5.59
C LYS A 36 -14.24 9.09 5.67
N ILE A 37 -14.41 7.77 5.73
CA ILE A 37 -13.27 6.83 5.75
C ILE A 37 -12.52 6.87 4.41
N GLN A 38 -13.22 6.90 3.28
CA GLN A 38 -12.61 7.05 1.96
C GLN A 38 -11.78 8.33 1.88
N LEU A 39 -12.31 9.46 2.33
CA LEU A 39 -11.55 10.72 2.34
C LEU A 39 -10.25 10.59 3.16
N LEU A 40 -10.33 9.97 4.34
CA LEU A 40 -9.18 9.78 5.22
C LEU A 40 -8.09 8.90 4.59
N ILE A 41 -8.47 7.77 3.98
CA ILE A 41 -7.50 6.83 3.39
C ILE A 41 -6.98 7.27 2.01
N TYR A 42 -7.70 8.18 1.31
CA TYR A 42 -7.25 8.74 0.03
C TYR A 42 -6.34 9.96 0.22
N ALA A 43 -6.48 10.69 1.31
CA ALA A 43 -5.73 11.91 1.60
C ALA A 43 -4.20 11.74 1.52
N PRO A 44 -3.57 10.66 2.02
CA PRO A 44 -2.13 10.50 1.95
C PRO A 44 -1.56 10.51 0.52
N ASN A 45 -2.34 10.12 -0.48
CA ASN A 45 -1.91 10.10 -1.89
C ASN A 45 -1.58 11.49 -2.44
N PHE A 46 -2.13 12.56 -1.84
CA PHE A 46 -1.88 13.94 -2.25
C PHE A 46 -0.63 14.55 -1.60
N ILE A 47 0.01 13.84 -0.68
CA ILE A 47 1.27 14.26 -0.07
C ILE A 47 2.39 14.00 -1.07
N SER A 48 3.25 15.00 -1.32
CA SER A 48 4.41 14.78 -2.19
C SER A 48 5.37 13.74 -1.59
N VAL A 49 6.07 13.01 -2.45
CA VAL A 49 7.01 11.96 -2.03
C VAL A 49 8.10 12.52 -1.11
N ILE A 50 8.59 13.74 -1.37
CA ILE A 50 9.62 14.40 -0.56
C ILE A 50 9.10 14.69 0.85
N VAL A 51 7.88 15.25 0.96
CA VAL A 51 7.25 15.53 2.27
C VAL A 51 7.00 14.22 3.02
N LEU A 52 6.51 13.18 2.35
CA LEU A 52 6.37 11.85 2.94
C LEU A 52 7.68 11.34 3.52
N CYS A 53 8.77 11.41 2.76
CA CYS A 53 10.09 10.95 3.22
C CYS A 53 10.58 11.77 4.43
N GLY A 54 10.33 13.08 4.44
CA GLY A 54 10.62 13.95 5.58
C GLY A 54 9.84 13.55 6.84
N MET A 55 8.53 13.29 6.71
CA MET A 55 7.69 12.77 7.81
C MET A 55 8.20 11.42 8.33
N VAL A 56 8.51 10.49 7.44
CA VAL A 56 9.04 9.17 7.81
C VAL A 56 10.35 9.31 8.59
N ARG A 57 11.28 10.14 8.10
CA ARG A 57 12.54 10.41 8.81
C ARG A 57 12.31 11.00 10.19
N MET A 58 11.41 11.97 10.32
CA MET A 58 11.08 12.59 11.60
C MET A 58 10.46 11.59 12.59
N PHE A 59 9.50 10.78 12.13
CA PHE A 59 8.82 9.81 12.98
C PHE A 59 9.72 8.67 13.45
N LEU A 60 10.67 8.26 12.62
CA LEU A 60 11.61 7.16 12.87
C LEU A 60 12.96 7.64 13.43
N SER A 61 13.10 8.94 13.71
CA SER A 61 14.31 9.48 14.35
C SER A 61 14.42 9.02 15.82
N PRO A 62 15.63 9.05 16.43
CA PRO A 62 15.81 8.65 17.84
C PRO A 62 14.88 9.36 18.82
N VAL A 63 14.59 10.64 18.58
CA VAL A 63 13.66 11.45 19.39
C VAL A 63 12.24 11.50 18.82
N GLY A 64 11.97 10.72 17.77
CA GLY A 64 10.69 10.71 17.07
C GLY A 64 9.57 10.05 17.88
N PRO A 65 8.30 10.35 17.53
CA PRO A 65 7.13 9.87 18.28
C PRO A 65 7.04 8.33 18.32
N ILE A 66 7.52 7.61 17.33
CA ILE A 66 7.51 6.14 17.34
C ILE A 66 8.43 5.60 18.44
N ASN A 67 9.64 6.13 18.54
CA ASN A 67 10.58 5.74 19.59
C ASN A 67 10.09 6.14 21.00
N GLN A 68 9.44 7.30 21.13
CA GLN A 68 8.85 7.73 22.39
C GLN A 68 7.75 6.77 22.86
N VAL A 69 6.86 6.33 21.97
CA VAL A 69 5.78 5.38 22.29
C VAL A 69 6.34 4.00 22.65
N LEU A 70 7.40 3.56 21.94
CA LEU A 70 8.03 2.26 22.18
C LEU A 70 9.01 2.26 23.37
N GLY A 71 9.36 3.43 23.91
CA GLY A 71 10.34 3.55 25.00
C GLY A 71 11.78 3.17 24.59
N ILE A 72 12.12 3.33 23.31
CA ILE A 72 13.43 2.98 22.76
C ILE A 72 14.09 4.21 22.12
N ASN A 73 15.42 4.12 21.94
CA ASN A 73 16.18 5.18 21.29
C ASN A 73 16.98 4.62 20.12
N THR A 74 16.26 4.28 19.04
CA THR A 74 16.83 3.62 17.85
C THR A 74 16.73 4.54 16.64
N ASN A 75 17.80 4.67 15.88
CA ASN A 75 17.75 5.35 14.59
C ASN A 75 17.42 4.33 13.48
N TRP A 76 16.14 4.18 13.20
CA TRP A 76 15.65 3.22 12.20
C TRP A 76 16.18 3.50 10.79
N MET A 77 16.48 4.76 10.48
CA MET A 77 16.95 5.17 9.16
C MET A 77 18.40 4.73 8.86
N THR A 78 19.17 4.39 9.90
CA THR A 78 20.54 3.91 9.75
C THR A 78 20.64 2.38 9.61
N MET A 79 19.53 1.67 9.78
CA MET A 79 19.48 0.20 9.75
C MET A 79 19.16 -0.31 8.34
N PRO A 80 20.07 -1.05 7.67
CA PRO A 80 19.79 -1.62 6.36
C PRO A 80 18.59 -2.58 6.34
N GLU A 81 18.40 -3.35 7.42
CA GLU A 81 17.30 -4.32 7.55
C GLU A 81 15.94 -3.63 7.58
N ALA A 82 15.86 -2.48 8.24
CA ALA A 82 14.60 -1.71 8.37
C ALA A 82 14.21 -0.98 7.08
N PHE A 83 15.19 -0.65 6.22
CA PHE A 83 14.94 0.16 5.02
C PHE A 83 13.82 -0.39 4.13
N ARG A 84 13.84 -1.69 3.84
CA ARG A 84 12.85 -2.29 2.94
C ARG A 84 11.44 -2.18 3.52
N THR A 85 11.29 -2.47 4.80
CA THR A 85 10.00 -2.38 5.50
C THR A 85 9.51 -0.94 5.52
N ILE A 86 10.37 0.03 5.84
CA ILE A 86 10.04 1.46 5.85
C ILE A 86 9.61 1.92 4.46
N TYR A 87 10.37 1.56 3.42
CA TYR A 87 10.09 1.93 2.04
C TYR A 87 8.72 1.41 1.58
N ILE A 88 8.42 0.14 1.86
CA ILE A 88 7.19 -0.50 1.42
C ILE A 88 6.01 -0.03 2.25
N ALA A 89 6.11 -0.02 3.59
CA ALA A 89 5.03 0.39 4.46
C ALA A 89 4.60 1.84 4.20
N SER A 90 5.56 2.77 4.05
CA SER A 90 5.26 4.15 3.71
C SER A 90 4.62 4.31 2.32
N GLY A 91 5.01 3.47 1.34
CA GLY A 91 4.40 3.45 0.02
C GLY A 91 2.97 2.92 0.04
N ILE A 92 2.72 1.87 0.78
CA ILE A 92 1.39 1.32 0.98
C ILE A 92 0.49 2.34 1.66
N TRP A 93 0.96 2.96 2.75
CA TRP A 93 0.20 4.00 3.45
C TRP A 93 -0.17 5.16 2.52
N GLN A 94 0.75 5.61 1.67
CA GLN A 94 0.50 6.68 0.73
C GLN A 94 -0.47 6.29 -0.39
N GLY A 95 -0.28 5.11 -1.01
CA GLY A 95 -0.91 4.77 -2.28
C GLY A 95 -2.08 3.79 -2.22
N ALA A 96 -2.18 2.98 -1.16
CA ALA A 96 -3.16 1.89 -1.13
C ALA A 96 -4.61 2.37 -1.16
N GLY A 97 -4.90 3.51 -0.49
CA GLY A 97 -6.23 4.12 -0.53
C GLY A 97 -6.62 4.49 -1.95
N TRP A 98 -5.77 5.21 -2.66
CA TRP A 98 -6.01 5.62 -4.04
C TRP A 98 -6.17 4.41 -4.98
N ALA A 99 -5.28 3.43 -4.88
CA ALA A 99 -5.36 2.21 -5.67
C ALA A 99 -6.65 1.40 -5.40
N SER A 100 -7.24 1.51 -4.20
CA SER A 100 -8.50 0.84 -3.86
C SER A 100 -9.72 1.38 -4.60
N ILE A 101 -9.64 2.58 -5.21
CA ILE A 101 -10.76 3.22 -5.94
C ILE A 101 -11.22 2.33 -7.09
N MET A 102 -10.28 1.77 -7.87
CA MET A 102 -10.61 0.91 -9.01
C MET A 102 -11.40 -0.32 -8.59
N TYR A 103 -10.99 -0.97 -7.50
CA TYR A 103 -11.69 -2.13 -6.96
C TYR A 103 -13.04 -1.76 -6.33
N THR A 104 -13.12 -0.62 -5.63
CA THR A 104 -14.38 -0.12 -5.05
C THR A 104 -15.40 0.22 -6.15
N ALA A 105 -14.94 0.80 -7.26
CA ALA A 105 -15.80 1.08 -8.41
C ALA A 105 -16.32 -0.22 -9.06
N ALA A 106 -15.44 -1.22 -9.21
CA ALA A 106 -15.82 -2.53 -9.75
C ALA A 106 -16.85 -3.24 -8.84
N LEU A 107 -16.63 -3.21 -7.51
CA LEU A 107 -17.58 -3.77 -6.54
C LEU A 107 -18.95 -3.06 -6.58
N SER A 108 -18.95 -1.75 -6.83
CA SER A 108 -20.20 -0.99 -6.92
C SER A 108 -21.05 -1.37 -8.15
N ASN A 109 -20.42 -1.94 -9.18
CA ASN A 109 -21.08 -2.46 -10.38
C ASN A 109 -21.44 -3.96 -10.28
N ALA A 110 -21.03 -4.63 -9.18
CA ALA A 110 -21.40 -6.03 -8.95
C ALA A 110 -22.90 -6.15 -8.69
N SER A 111 -23.50 -7.29 -9.09
CA SER A 111 -24.92 -7.53 -8.91
C SER A 111 -25.27 -7.62 -7.44
N LYS A 112 -26.12 -6.70 -6.98
CA LYS A 112 -26.69 -6.74 -5.63
C LYS A 112 -27.57 -7.96 -5.41
N GLU A 113 -28.19 -8.46 -6.46
CA GLU A 113 -29.05 -9.66 -6.43
C GLU A 113 -28.25 -10.89 -5.97
N LEU A 114 -26.97 -11.02 -6.43
CA LEU A 114 -26.09 -12.10 -5.99
C LEU A 114 -25.71 -11.96 -4.52
N GLU A 115 -25.47 -10.72 -4.03
CA GLU A 115 -25.18 -10.50 -2.60
C GLU A 115 -26.42 -10.82 -1.73
N GLU A 116 -27.60 -10.41 -2.16
CA GLU A 116 -28.85 -10.68 -1.47
C GLU A 116 -29.20 -12.18 -1.48
N ALA A 117 -29.03 -12.86 -2.60
CA ALA A 117 -29.21 -14.31 -2.70
C ALA A 117 -28.26 -15.05 -1.75
N ALA A 118 -26.99 -14.67 -1.71
CA ALA A 118 -26.01 -15.27 -0.80
C ALA A 118 -26.40 -15.08 0.69
N ILE A 119 -27.00 -13.93 1.04
CA ILE A 119 -27.50 -13.66 2.40
C ILE A 119 -28.69 -14.58 2.71
N VAL A 120 -29.62 -14.76 1.77
CA VAL A 120 -30.78 -15.64 1.94
C VAL A 120 -30.34 -17.09 2.11
N ASP A 121 -29.31 -17.51 1.37
CA ASP A 121 -28.68 -18.84 1.47
C ASP A 121 -27.88 -19.04 2.79
N GLY A 122 -27.81 -18.04 3.65
CA GLY A 122 -27.10 -18.11 4.94
C GLY A 122 -25.58 -18.00 4.85
N ALA A 123 -25.05 -17.47 3.74
CA ALA A 123 -23.62 -17.28 3.57
C ALA A 123 -23.05 -16.29 4.59
N ASN A 124 -22.00 -16.66 5.30
CA ASN A 124 -21.28 -15.76 6.18
C ASN A 124 -20.44 -14.74 5.37
N ILE A 125 -19.90 -13.71 6.06
CA ILE A 125 -19.17 -12.61 5.42
C ILE A 125 -17.97 -13.11 4.58
N PHE A 126 -17.22 -14.08 5.06
CA PHE A 126 -16.08 -14.61 4.33
C PHE A 126 -16.50 -15.38 3.07
N GLN A 127 -17.60 -16.12 3.14
CA GLN A 127 -18.18 -16.80 1.98
C GLN A 127 -18.68 -15.80 0.93
N GLN A 128 -19.36 -14.73 1.35
CA GLN A 128 -19.80 -13.66 0.44
C GLN A 128 -18.61 -13.00 -0.26
N ILE A 129 -17.53 -12.68 0.48
CA ILE A 129 -16.30 -12.12 -0.11
C ILE A 129 -15.69 -13.10 -1.12
N TRP A 130 -15.55 -14.37 -0.75
CA TRP A 130 -14.81 -15.34 -1.55
C TRP A 130 -15.57 -15.82 -2.79
N TYR A 131 -16.88 -16.00 -2.67
CA TYR A 131 -17.69 -16.59 -3.73
C TYR A 131 -18.50 -15.56 -4.54
N VAL A 132 -18.68 -14.33 -4.05
CA VAL A 132 -19.44 -13.29 -4.75
C VAL A 132 -18.57 -12.10 -5.10
N GLU A 133 -17.95 -11.44 -4.12
CA GLU A 133 -17.25 -10.17 -4.35
C GLU A 133 -15.93 -10.34 -5.12
N LEU A 134 -15.07 -11.27 -4.70
CA LEU A 134 -13.80 -11.51 -5.39
C LEU A 134 -13.98 -11.99 -6.83
N PRO A 135 -14.88 -12.93 -7.16
CA PRO A 135 -15.18 -13.29 -8.54
C PRO A 135 -15.70 -12.10 -9.36
N ALA A 136 -16.54 -11.25 -8.77
CA ALA A 136 -17.08 -10.07 -9.46
C ALA A 136 -16.00 -9.07 -9.91
N ILE A 137 -14.92 -8.93 -9.14
CA ILE A 137 -13.80 -8.02 -9.46
C ILE A 137 -12.57 -8.72 -10.05
N LYS A 138 -12.64 -10.02 -10.31
CA LYS A 138 -11.50 -10.83 -10.78
C LYS A 138 -10.80 -10.23 -12.00
N ASN A 139 -11.56 -9.76 -12.97
CA ASN A 139 -11.00 -9.19 -14.19
C ASN A 139 -10.16 -7.95 -13.90
N ILE A 140 -10.62 -7.08 -13.01
CA ILE A 140 -9.87 -5.88 -12.58
C ILE A 140 -8.61 -6.28 -11.80
N ILE A 141 -8.71 -7.29 -10.93
CA ILE A 141 -7.55 -7.83 -10.19
C ILE A 141 -6.48 -8.31 -11.18
N VAL A 142 -6.85 -9.09 -12.20
CA VAL A 142 -5.92 -9.62 -13.19
C VAL A 142 -5.27 -8.49 -14.01
N ILE A 143 -6.07 -7.53 -14.48
CA ILE A 143 -5.56 -6.38 -15.23
C ILE A 143 -4.56 -5.58 -14.40
N GLN A 144 -4.91 -5.24 -13.17
CA GLN A 144 -4.05 -4.48 -12.27
C GLN A 144 -2.77 -5.25 -11.91
N PHE A 145 -2.87 -6.57 -11.74
CA PHE A 145 -1.70 -7.42 -11.49
C PHE A 145 -0.73 -7.39 -12.67
N ILE A 146 -1.22 -7.55 -13.91
CA ILE A 146 -0.39 -7.50 -15.12
C ILE A 146 0.30 -6.13 -15.25
N LEU A 147 -0.44 -5.03 -15.04
CA LEU A 147 0.11 -3.68 -15.10
C LEU A 147 1.19 -3.44 -14.04
N GLN A 148 0.97 -3.88 -12.80
CA GLN A 148 1.97 -3.74 -11.74
C GLN A 148 3.17 -4.65 -11.95
N ALA A 149 2.96 -5.88 -12.43
CA ALA A 149 4.04 -6.80 -12.78
C ALA A 149 4.89 -6.27 -13.95
N GLY A 150 4.26 -5.62 -14.95
CA GLY A 150 4.98 -4.95 -16.04
C GLY A 150 5.87 -3.81 -15.57
N ASN A 151 5.51 -3.15 -14.46
CA ASN A 151 6.28 -2.05 -13.87
C ASN A 151 7.27 -2.48 -12.77
N ILE A 152 7.59 -3.78 -12.66
CA ILE A 152 8.42 -4.33 -11.58
C ILE A 152 9.84 -3.72 -11.52
N MET A 153 10.35 -3.20 -12.63
CA MET A 153 11.66 -2.54 -12.70
C MET A 153 11.59 -1.03 -12.41
N SER A 154 10.41 -0.45 -12.40
CA SER A 154 10.16 0.99 -12.23
C SER A 154 9.99 1.36 -10.77
N ILE A 155 11.06 1.24 -9.97
CA ILE A 155 11.08 1.74 -8.59
C ILE A 155 11.28 3.26 -8.62
N GLY A 156 10.48 3.98 -7.84
CA GLY A 156 10.57 5.43 -7.73
C GLY A 156 11.94 5.89 -7.22
N PHE A 157 12.72 6.52 -8.09
CA PHE A 157 14.03 7.10 -7.77
C PHE A 157 13.95 8.07 -6.58
N GLU A 158 13.02 9.03 -6.65
CA GLU A 158 12.89 10.10 -5.65
C GLU A 158 12.73 9.56 -4.22
N LYS A 159 11.87 8.57 -4.04
CA LYS A 159 11.62 7.98 -2.73
C LYS A 159 12.82 7.20 -2.19
N ALA A 160 13.46 6.39 -3.04
CA ALA A 160 14.62 5.62 -2.66
C ALA A 160 15.77 6.56 -2.28
N TYR A 161 16.04 7.57 -3.12
CA TYR A 161 17.07 8.56 -2.88
C TYR A 161 16.81 9.40 -1.62
N ALA A 162 15.57 9.87 -1.42
CA ALA A 162 15.19 10.66 -0.26
C ALA A 162 15.27 9.89 1.08
N LEU A 163 15.10 8.57 1.08
CA LEU A 163 15.23 7.72 2.28
C LEU A 163 16.64 7.13 2.44
N GLN A 164 17.51 7.27 1.45
CA GLN A 164 18.88 6.73 1.47
C GLN A 164 19.77 7.48 2.47
N THR A 165 20.62 6.75 3.15
CA THR A 165 21.70 7.25 4.02
C THR A 165 22.94 6.42 3.77
N ASP A 166 24.13 6.93 4.12
CA ASP A 166 25.38 6.18 3.94
C ASP A 166 25.35 4.82 4.66
N MET A 167 24.69 4.74 5.81
CA MET A 167 24.61 3.53 6.63
C MET A 167 23.62 2.49 6.05
N ASN A 168 22.52 2.91 5.42
CA ASN A 168 21.56 1.99 4.83
C ASN A 168 21.80 1.70 3.34
N LEU A 169 22.86 2.27 2.76
CA LEU A 169 23.22 2.14 1.34
C LEU A 169 23.19 0.70 0.82
N PRO A 170 23.70 -0.32 1.55
CA PRO A 170 23.68 -1.70 1.07
C PRO A 170 22.30 -2.26 0.77
N ALA A 171 21.25 -1.73 1.41
CA ALA A 171 19.85 -2.15 1.23
C ALA A 171 19.03 -1.18 0.38
N SER A 172 19.41 0.11 0.36
CA SER A 172 18.66 1.19 -0.28
C SER A 172 19.11 1.50 -1.71
N GLU A 173 20.31 1.11 -2.09
CA GLU A 173 20.81 1.37 -3.43
C GLU A 173 20.06 0.55 -4.48
N ILE A 174 19.35 1.25 -5.35
CA ILE A 174 18.65 0.70 -6.51
C ILE A 174 19.34 1.11 -7.80
N LEU A 175 19.00 0.49 -8.92
CA LEU A 175 19.63 0.74 -10.21
C LEU A 175 19.66 2.25 -10.56
N SER A 176 18.55 2.95 -10.37
CA SER A 176 18.43 4.37 -10.70
C SER A 176 19.26 5.27 -9.76
N THR A 177 19.38 4.96 -8.47
CA THR A 177 20.23 5.71 -7.53
C THR A 177 21.71 5.44 -7.77
N TYR A 178 22.05 4.22 -8.18
CA TYR A 178 23.43 3.86 -8.58
C TYR A 178 23.88 4.64 -9.82
N VAL A 179 23.05 4.65 -10.88
CA VAL A 179 23.34 5.42 -12.11
C VAL A 179 23.45 6.92 -11.86
N TYR A 180 22.65 7.45 -10.94
CA TYR A 180 22.72 8.88 -10.59
C TYR A 180 23.99 9.27 -9.85
N ARG A 181 24.63 8.31 -9.13
CA ARG A 181 25.84 8.55 -8.33
C ARG A 181 27.14 8.45 -9.14
N ILE A 182 27.13 7.75 -10.29
CA ILE A 182 28.27 7.67 -11.21
C ILE A 182 28.42 8.95 -12.02
#